data_c9d81ea8177b1e8b80ef3eaa8c601c02
#
_entry.id   c9d81ea8177b1e8b80ef3eaa8c601c02
#
_cell.length_a   1.000
_cell.length_b   1.000
_cell.length_c   1.000
_cell.angle_alpha   90.00
_cell.angle_beta   90.00
_cell.angle_gamma   90.00
#
_symmetry.space_group_name_H-M   'P 1'
#
loop_
_entity.id
_entity.type
_entity.pdbx_description
1 polymer ?
#
loop_
_entity_poly.entity_id
_entity_poly.type
_entity_poly.pdbx_seq_one_letter_code
_entity_poly.pdbx_strand_id
1 'polypeptide(L)'
;IKMDKFGTYTFRILPIAPKADGTIDRKSYEYPIHQLLMKIQKPSDNGKQQFTYVSVCRAGYAGYKTDLIDTYRKLAIAEAKAQNDDKLAEKLDDGFQGGVKYDYSHAMYVFDMDERAKGIQLLRLSHSQFKTLDECKFKLWQKKLKKNPKYPCPISSIANAFPVEIEKKKNGAKTEYSINIDNESDVDVLTSEELTALLNAPRIPEVMYRYTRFHFEATLIYLKQCDEQFDLKVMEMDEMKEAIESLKAELPADDTSSFSFDKKGDDSDKDNANGVITIDSLFDMYDELQEKGLNDKTEEGQELRGKIREFIEQEKLEIRMTRTTTNAMLLDMIEDVLQGGSPQNEEPEAESAEEPEEEKEESKEEPASEPEPETEPEEDLRTTRNDDTNEPAIQRERRSARMVRRRDR
;
A
#
# COMPACT_ATOMS: atom_id res chain seq x y z
N ILE A 1 -4.81 5.06 -4.04
CA ILE A 1 -5.40 5.72 -2.84
C ILE A 1 -4.88 5.05 -1.59
N LYS A 2 -4.44 5.83 -0.62
CA LYS A 2 -4.09 5.37 0.72
C LYS A 2 -5.23 5.73 1.69
N MET A 3 -5.72 4.74 2.40
CA MET A 3 -6.71 4.94 3.48
C MET A 3 -5.95 5.10 4.81
N ASP A 4 -5.33 6.26 5.03
CA ASP A 4 -4.41 6.46 6.16
C ASP A 4 -5.15 6.70 7.48
N LYS A 5 -6.27 7.40 7.46
CA LYS A 5 -7.06 7.73 8.64
C LYS A 5 -8.11 6.64 8.95
N PHE A 6 -8.52 6.57 10.21
CA PHE A 6 -9.71 5.79 10.57
C PHE A 6 -10.97 6.58 10.16
N GLY A 7 -11.94 5.87 9.59
CA GLY A 7 -13.18 6.48 9.09
C GLY A 7 -13.72 5.73 7.89
N THR A 8 -14.74 6.29 7.27
CA THR A 8 -15.40 5.75 6.09
C THR A 8 -14.89 6.50 4.87
N TYR A 9 -14.53 5.75 3.84
CA TYR A 9 -14.12 6.23 2.53
C TYR A 9 -15.16 5.77 1.52
N THR A 10 -15.64 6.66 0.67
CA THR A 10 -16.69 6.37 -0.31
C THR A 10 -16.12 6.43 -1.73
N PHE A 11 -16.22 5.34 -2.46
CA PHE A 11 -15.62 5.19 -3.79
C PHE A 11 -16.65 4.91 -4.88
N ARG A 12 -16.47 5.55 -6.02
CA ARG A 12 -17.12 5.21 -7.28
C ARG A 12 -16.19 4.31 -8.10
N ILE A 13 -16.48 3.01 -8.15
CA ILE A 13 -15.69 2.06 -8.95
C ILE A 13 -15.97 2.27 -10.44
N LEU A 14 -14.93 2.32 -11.26
CA LEU A 14 -15.02 2.58 -12.68
C LEU A 14 -15.04 1.27 -13.50
N PRO A 15 -15.72 1.22 -14.64
CA PRO A 15 -15.60 0.10 -15.56
C PRO A 15 -14.22 0.09 -16.22
N ILE A 16 -13.80 -1.07 -16.73
CA ILE A 16 -12.61 -1.14 -17.57
C ILE A 16 -12.90 -0.47 -18.91
N ALA A 17 -12.05 0.49 -19.28
CA ALA A 17 -12.13 1.13 -20.59
C ALA A 17 -11.79 0.13 -21.72
N PRO A 18 -12.45 0.22 -22.88
CA PRO A 18 -12.07 -0.55 -24.05
C PRO A 18 -10.68 -0.12 -24.56
N LYS A 19 -10.00 -1.03 -25.26
CA LYS A 19 -8.78 -0.70 -26.02
C LYS A 19 -9.07 0.26 -27.17
N ALA A 20 -8.03 0.81 -27.77
CA ALA A 20 -8.12 1.68 -28.93
C ALA A 20 -8.85 1.01 -30.14
N ASP A 21 -8.76 -0.31 -30.25
CA ASP A 21 -9.46 -1.12 -31.25
C ASP A 21 -10.93 -1.44 -30.88
N GLY A 22 -11.40 -0.92 -29.76
CA GLY A 22 -12.75 -1.15 -29.23
C GLY A 22 -12.93 -2.48 -28.49
N THR A 23 -11.89 -3.32 -28.39
CA THR A 23 -11.97 -4.56 -27.64
C THR A 23 -11.85 -4.32 -26.14
N ILE A 24 -12.42 -5.20 -25.33
CA ILE A 24 -12.35 -5.15 -23.87
C ILE A 24 -11.49 -6.31 -23.40
N ASP A 25 -10.38 -6.00 -22.70
CA ASP A 25 -9.48 -7.02 -22.17
C ASP A 25 -10.13 -7.95 -21.17
N ARG A 26 -10.99 -7.38 -20.35
CA ARG A 26 -11.57 -8.05 -19.21
C ARG A 26 -12.98 -7.54 -18.95
N LYS A 27 -13.90 -8.45 -18.70
CA LYS A 27 -15.30 -8.12 -18.40
C LYS A 27 -15.54 -7.68 -16.97
N SER A 28 -14.52 -7.78 -16.11
CA SER A 28 -14.54 -7.32 -14.72
C SER A 28 -14.06 -5.87 -14.63
N TYR A 29 -14.33 -5.21 -13.51
CA TYR A 29 -13.87 -3.85 -13.19
C TYR A 29 -12.52 -3.84 -12.46
N GLU A 30 -11.90 -4.99 -12.24
CA GLU A 30 -10.68 -5.16 -11.47
C GLU A 30 -9.62 -5.97 -12.23
N TYR A 31 -8.37 -5.79 -11.83
CA TYR A 31 -7.25 -6.63 -12.26
C TYR A 31 -6.62 -7.34 -11.05
N PRO A 32 -6.41 -8.67 -11.13
CA PRO A 32 -5.67 -9.40 -10.12
C PRO A 32 -4.20 -8.99 -10.16
N ILE A 33 -3.59 -8.80 -9.00
CA ILE A 33 -2.20 -8.40 -8.86
C ILE A 33 -1.48 -9.40 -7.97
N HIS A 34 -0.32 -9.86 -8.44
CA HIS A 34 0.61 -10.61 -7.62
C HIS A 34 1.88 -9.77 -7.49
N GLN A 35 2.06 -9.19 -6.31
CA GLN A 35 3.20 -8.35 -5.98
C GLN A 35 3.81 -8.80 -4.66
N LEU A 36 5.13 -8.63 -4.53
CA LEU A 36 5.86 -8.83 -3.30
C LEU A 36 6.47 -7.49 -2.89
N LEU A 37 6.22 -7.05 -1.66
CA LEU A 37 6.91 -5.92 -1.07
C LEU A 37 8.20 -6.46 -0.42
N MET A 38 9.30 -6.32 -1.14
CA MET A 38 10.62 -6.73 -0.67
C MET A 38 11.15 -5.72 0.35
N LYS A 39 11.48 -6.19 1.54
CA LYS A 39 12.15 -5.43 2.59
C LYS A 39 13.65 -5.72 2.50
N ILE A 40 14.41 -4.81 1.92
CA ILE A 40 15.84 -4.98 1.64
C ILE A 40 16.63 -4.22 2.69
N GLN A 41 17.51 -4.90 3.39
CA GLN A 41 18.39 -4.28 4.38
C GLN A 41 19.51 -3.49 3.69
N LYS A 42 19.69 -2.23 4.09
CA LYS A 42 20.78 -1.40 3.60
C LYS A 42 22.09 -1.79 4.31
N PRO A 43 23.23 -1.77 3.61
CA PRO A 43 24.53 -1.78 4.25
C PRO A 43 24.60 -0.60 5.24
N SER A 44 25.00 -0.85 6.48
CA SER A 44 25.06 0.19 7.50
C SER A 44 26.42 0.15 8.21
N ASP A 45 27.15 1.24 8.11
CA ASP A 45 28.45 1.42 8.80
C ASP A 45 28.28 1.68 10.31
N ASN A 46 27.06 2.06 10.73
CA ASN A 46 26.78 2.54 12.09
C ASN A 46 26.05 1.52 12.97
N GLY A 47 25.90 0.27 12.53
CA GLY A 47 25.21 -0.79 13.29
C GLY A 47 23.68 -0.62 13.43
N LYS A 48 23.10 0.45 12.88
CA LYS A 48 21.64 0.64 12.82
C LYS A 48 21.10 -0.03 11.57
N GLN A 49 20.17 -0.96 11.74
CA GLN A 49 19.49 -1.59 10.62
C GLN A 49 18.58 -0.58 9.91
N GLN A 50 18.89 -0.28 8.66
CA GLN A 50 18.05 0.52 7.78
C GLN A 50 17.49 -0.39 6.67
N PHE A 51 16.29 -0.08 6.19
CA PHE A 51 15.62 -0.87 5.17
C PHE A 51 15.14 0.01 4.02
N THR A 52 15.20 -0.55 2.82
CA THR A 52 14.51 -0.02 1.63
C THR A 52 13.41 -0.99 1.25
N TYR A 53 12.28 -0.45 0.81
CA TYR A 53 11.13 -1.25 0.39
C TYR A 53 10.97 -1.12 -1.13
N VAL A 54 10.91 -2.25 -1.83
CA VAL A 54 10.70 -2.31 -3.28
C VAL A 54 9.52 -3.24 -3.56
N SER A 55 8.52 -2.73 -4.25
CA SER A 55 7.39 -3.54 -4.72
C SER A 55 7.74 -4.15 -6.07
N VAL A 56 7.69 -5.47 -6.18
CA VAL A 56 7.94 -6.19 -7.43
C VAL A 56 6.72 -6.99 -7.84
N CYS A 57 6.31 -6.89 -9.11
CA CYS A 57 5.27 -7.76 -9.67
C CYS A 57 5.88 -9.07 -10.15
N ARG A 58 5.03 -10.09 -10.31
CA ARG A 58 5.43 -11.33 -10.97
C ARG A 58 5.91 -11.03 -12.39
N ALA A 59 7.13 -11.46 -12.73
CA ALA A 59 7.76 -11.14 -14.00
C ALA A 59 6.93 -11.57 -15.24
N GLY A 60 6.18 -12.66 -15.13
CA GLY A 60 5.28 -13.12 -16.18
C GLY A 60 4.18 -12.13 -16.56
N TYR A 61 3.75 -11.27 -15.65
CA TYR A 61 2.78 -10.21 -15.98
C TYR A 61 3.40 -9.07 -16.80
N ALA A 62 4.71 -8.86 -16.66
CA ALA A 62 5.46 -7.91 -17.47
C ALA A 62 5.92 -8.51 -18.81
N GLY A 63 5.55 -9.76 -19.10
CA GLY A 63 5.84 -10.43 -20.38
C GLY A 63 7.09 -11.31 -20.37
N TYR A 64 7.78 -11.45 -19.24
CA TYR A 64 8.95 -12.33 -19.10
C TYR A 64 8.55 -13.76 -18.81
N LYS A 65 9.38 -14.72 -19.24
CA LYS A 65 9.12 -16.16 -19.05
C LYS A 65 9.60 -16.66 -17.71
N THR A 66 10.70 -16.07 -17.22
CA THR A 66 11.37 -16.50 -16.00
C THR A 66 10.99 -15.59 -14.82
N ASP A 67 10.66 -16.18 -13.69
CA ASP A 67 10.36 -15.46 -12.45
C ASP A 67 11.33 -15.92 -11.35
N LEU A 68 12.15 -15.00 -10.84
CA LEU A 68 13.17 -15.31 -9.84
C LEU A 68 12.58 -15.61 -8.47
N ILE A 69 11.50 -14.93 -8.09
CA ILE A 69 10.85 -15.13 -6.79
C ILE A 69 10.21 -16.52 -6.71
N ASP A 70 9.44 -16.91 -7.74
CA ASP A 70 8.81 -18.21 -7.78
C ASP A 70 9.85 -19.34 -7.90
N THR A 71 10.94 -19.13 -8.68
CA THR A 71 12.05 -20.09 -8.79
C THR A 71 12.77 -20.27 -7.47
N TYR A 72 13.18 -19.18 -6.82
CA TYR A 72 13.83 -19.20 -5.52
C TYR A 72 12.95 -19.91 -4.47
N ARG A 73 11.69 -19.52 -4.36
CA ARG A 73 10.77 -20.13 -3.39
C ARG A 73 10.65 -21.64 -3.58
N LYS A 74 10.54 -22.11 -4.82
CA LYS A 74 10.47 -23.54 -5.15
C LYS A 74 11.72 -24.27 -4.67
N LEU A 75 12.89 -23.74 -4.99
CA LEU A 75 14.18 -24.32 -4.61
C LEU A 75 14.41 -24.27 -3.08
N ALA A 76 14.10 -23.13 -2.45
CA ALA A 76 14.23 -22.97 -1.01
C ALA A 76 13.35 -23.95 -0.21
N ILE A 77 12.10 -24.17 -0.65
CA ILE A 77 11.22 -25.17 -0.02
C ILE A 77 11.78 -26.59 -0.22
N ALA A 78 12.32 -26.91 -1.39
CA ALA A 78 12.92 -28.21 -1.65
C ALA A 78 14.16 -28.43 -0.77
N GLU A 79 15.02 -27.44 -0.63
CA GLU A 79 16.22 -27.48 0.20
C GLU A 79 15.88 -27.62 1.69
N ALA A 80 14.94 -26.81 2.21
CA ALA A 80 14.46 -26.89 3.59
C ALA A 80 13.92 -28.31 3.91
N LYS A 81 13.19 -28.93 2.99
CA LYS A 81 12.72 -30.31 3.13
C LYS A 81 13.85 -31.33 3.10
N ALA A 82 14.87 -31.11 2.25
CA ALA A 82 16.06 -31.99 2.20
C ALA A 82 16.86 -31.94 3.52
N GLN A 83 16.84 -30.78 4.18
CA GLN A 83 17.42 -30.58 5.52
C GLN A 83 16.53 -31.05 6.64
N ASN A 84 15.34 -31.61 6.37
CA ASN A 84 14.31 -32.00 7.32
C ASN A 84 13.79 -30.85 8.20
N ASP A 85 13.81 -29.60 7.67
CA ASP A 85 13.20 -28.44 8.31
C ASP A 85 11.83 -28.12 7.71
N ASP A 86 10.83 -28.92 8.11
CA ASP A 86 9.45 -28.73 7.67
C ASP A 86 8.86 -27.38 8.09
N LYS A 87 9.31 -26.83 9.23
CA LYS A 87 8.85 -25.51 9.69
C LYS A 87 9.33 -24.38 8.79
N LEU A 88 10.58 -24.45 8.34
CA LEU A 88 11.10 -23.50 7.38
C LEU A 88 10.39 -23.67 6.03
N ALA A 89 10.16 -24.90 5.58
CA ALA A 89 9.44 -25.15 4.34
C ALA A 89 8.01 -24.58 4.38
N GLU A 90 7.27 -24.75 5.47
CA GLU A 90 5.94 -24.15 5.68
C GLU A 90 6.02 -22.61 5.70
N LYS A 91 7.00 -22.04 6.41
CA LYS A 91 7.21 -20.58 6.48
C LYS A 91 7.50 -19.99 5.10
N LEU A 92 8.35 -20.63 4.30
CA LEU A 92 8.68 -20.19 2.94
C LEU A 92 7.47 -20.24 1.99
N ASP A 93 6.54 -21.18 2.22
CA ASP A 93 5.29 -21.28 1.46
C ASP A 93 4.18 -20.34 1.96
N ASP A 94 4.32 -19.78 3.15
CA ASP A 94 3.37 -18.85 3.74
C ASP A 94 3.83 -17.39 3.60
N GLY A 95 3.20 -16.65 2.68
CA GLY A 95 3.49 -15.21 2.49
C GLY A 95 3.20 -14.34 3.72
N PHE A 96 2.30 -14.77 4.61
CA PHE A 96 1.93 -14.01 5.80
C PHE A 96 3.00 -14.08 6.91
N GLN A 97 3.74 -15.17 7.00
CA GLN A 97 4.80 -15.37 7.99
C GLN A 97 6.20 -14.88 7.53
N GLY A 98 6.24 -14.06 6.49
CA GLY A 98 7.50 -13.55 5.94
C GLY A 98 8.19 -14.51 4.99
N GLY A 99 7.43 -15.40 4.36
CA GLY A 99 7.90 -16.26 3.27
C GLY A 99 8.10 -15.46 1.97
N VAL A 100 8.83 -16.06 1.05
CA VAL A 100 9.12 -15.47 -0.27
C VAL A 100 7.97 -15.79 -1.23
N LYS A 101 6.86 -15.08 -1.08
CA LYS A 101 5.62 -15.33 -1.83
C LYS A 101 4.94 -14.04 -2.25
N TYR A 102 4.46 -14.00 -3.47
CA TYR A 102 3.65 -12.88 -3.93
C TYR A 102 2.31 -12.78 -3.20
N ASP A 103 2.01 -11.60 -2.71
CA ASP A 103 0.68 -11.26 -2.21
C ASP A 103 -0.32 -11.19 -3.37
N TYR A 104 -1.52 -11.72 -3.14
CA TYR A 104 -2.62 -11.64 -4.09
C TYR A 104 -3.58 -10.51 -3.69
N SER A 105 -3.72 -9.55 -4.56
CA SER A 105 -4.59 -8.39 -4.39
C SER A 105 -5.31 -8.03 -5.70
N HIS A 106 -6.18 -7.02 -5.64
CA HIS A 106 -6.97 -6.57 -6.79
C HIS A 106 -6.86 -5.06 -6.91
N ALA A 107 -6.56 -4.58 -8.11
CA ALA A 107 -6.52 -3.16 -8.42
C ALA A 107 -7.69 -2.76 -9.31
N MET A 108 -8.22 -1.57 -9.09
CA MET A 108 -9.32 -0.99 -9.84
C MET A 108 -9.22 0.53 -9.88
N TYR A 109 -9.73 1.13 -10.94
CA TYR A 109 -9.87 2.56 -11.01
C TYR A 109 -11.14 3.00 -10.29
N VAL A 110 -11.03 4.11 -9.55
CA VAL A 110 -12.12 4.68 -8.78
C VAL A 110 -12.06 6.21 -8.82
N PHE A 111 -13.19 6.84 -8.51
CA PHE A 111 -13.22 8.20 -7.98
C PHE A 111 -13.41 8.12 -6.47
N ASP A 112 -12.67 8.94 -5.74
CA ASP A 112 -12.95 9.25 -4.36
C ASP A 112 -14.16 10.21 -4.35
N MET A 113 -15.26 9.80 -3.71
CA MET A 113 -16.48 10.59 -3.74
C MET A 113 -16.38 11.86 -2.89
N ASP A 114 -15.53 11.85 -1.87
CA ASP A 114 -15.27 13.00 -1.02
C ASP A 114 -14.33 14.01 -1.71
N GLU A 115 -13.47 13.52 -2.62
CA GLU A 115 -12.46 14.32 -3.32
C GLU A 115 -12.47 14.06 -4.84
N ARG A 116 -13.65 14.04 -5.43
CA ARG A 116 -13.86 13.68 -6.86
C ARG A 116 -13.04 14.53 -7.84
N ALA A 117 -12.73 15.76 -7.46
CA ALA A 117 -11.89 16.67 -8.26
C ALA A 117 -10.44 16.15 -8.46
N LYS A 118 -9.96 15.23 -7.60
CA LYS A 118 -8.65 14.57 -7.80
C LYS A 118 -8.61 13.65 -9.03
N GLY A 119 -9.77 13.40 -9.66
CA GLY A 119 -9.87 12.57 -10.84
C GLY A 119 -9.74 11.08 -10.57
N ILE A 120 -9.32 10.32 -11.59
CA ILE A 120 -9.21 8.86 -11.54
C ILE A 120 -8.03 8.47 -10.66
N GLN A 121 -8.30 7.60 -9.69
CA GLN A 121 -7.30 7.08 -8.78
C GLN A 121 -7.29 5.55 -8.80
N LEU A 122 -6.15 4.96 -8.42
CA LEU A 122 -5.99 3.52 -8.33
C LEU A 122 -6.26 3.05 -6.89
N LEU A 123 -7.27 2.20 -6.72
CA LEU A 123 -7.57 1.53 -5.46
C LEU A 123 -7.03 0.10 -5.51
N ARG A 124 -6.27 -0.30 -4.48
CA ARG A 124 -5.81 -1.66 -4.28
C ARG A 124 -6.50 -2.26 -3.06
N LEU A 125 -7.13 -3.41 -3.23
CA LEU A 125 -7.74 -4.19 -2.17
C LEU A 125 -6.99 -5.52 -2.00
N SER A 126 -6.81 -5.96 -0.76
CA SER A 126 -6.37 -7.33 -0.50
C SER A 126 -7.39 -8.33 -1.02
N HIS A 127 -6.98 -9.58 -1.25
CA HIS A 127 -7.90 -10.60 -1.75
C HIS A 127 -9.12 -10.80 -0.83
N SER A 128 -8.94 -10.75 0.49
CA SER A 128 -10.04 -10.87 1.45
C SER A 128 -11.01 -9.69 1.37
N GLN A 129 -10.50 -8.45 1.27
CA GLN A 129 -11.33 -7.25 1.08
C GLN A 129 -12.10 -7.32 -0.24
N PHE A 130 -11.42 -7.67 -1.32
CA PHE A 130 -12.08 -7.82 -2.62
C PHE A 130 -13.14 -8.92 -2.60
N LYS A 131 -12.91 -10.05 -1.95
CA LYS A 131 -13.89 -11.11 -1.78
C LYS A 131 -15.15 -10.59 -1.08
N THR A 132 -15.01 -9.81 -0.01
CA THR A 132 -16.14 -9.18 0.68
C THR A 132 -16.91 -8.24 -0.26
N LEU A 133 -16.21 -7.40 -1.00
CA LEU A 133 -16.82 -6.52 -2.01
C LEU A 133 -17.60 -7.33 -3.07
N ASP A 134 -17.00 -8.39 -3.59
CA ASP A 134 -17.59 -9.23 -4.62
C ASP A 134 -18.85 -9.94 -4.13
N GLU A 135 -18.86 -10.42 -2.90
CA GLU A 135 -20.03 -11.02 -2.26
C GLU A 135 -21.16 -9.99 -2.05
N CYS A 136 -20.86 -8.79 -1.57
CA CYS A 136 -21.84 -7.70 -1.43
C CYS A 136 -22.44 -7.31 -2.78
N LYS A 137 -21.58 -7.11 -3.79
CA LYS A 137 -21.98 -6.83 -5.17
C LYS A 137 -22.90 -7.91 -5.72
N PHE A 138 -22.52 -9.18 -5.56
CA PHE A 138 -23.27 -10.31 -6.08
C PHE A 138 -24.67 -10.41 -5.45
N LYS A 139 -24.77 -10.25 -4.13
CA LYS A 139 -26.04 -10.23 -3.40
C LYS A 139 -26.96 -9.11 -3.89
N LEU A 140 -26.42 -7.89 -4.07
CA LEU A 140 -27.16 -6.75 -4.59
C LEU A 140 -27.60 -6.98 -6.03
N TRP A 141 -26.67 -7.45 -6.87
CA TRP A 141 -26.93 -7.68 -8.30
C TRP A 141 -28.02 -8.72 -8.51
N GLN A 142 -28.02 -9.82 -7.78
CA GLN A 142 -29.08 -10.82 -7.84
C GLN A 142 -30.44 -10.22 -7.48
N LYS A 143 -30.55 -9.34 -6.49
CA LYS A 143 -31.80 -8.64 -6.15
C LYS A 143 -32.27 -7.75 -7.30
N LYS A 144 -31.37 -7.02 -7.96
CA LYS A 144 -31.68 -6.15 -9.09
C LYS A 144 -32.07 -6.96 -10.35
N LEU A 145 -31.39 -8.07 -10.64
CA LEU A 145 -31.68 -8.96 -11.77
C LEU A 145 -33.06 -9.63 -11.68
N LYS A 146 -33.56 -9.90 -10.47
CA LYS A 146 -34.95 -10.38 -10.29
C LYS A 146 -35.98 -9.39 -10.80
N LYS A 147 -35.69 -8.07 -10.73
CA LYS A 147 -36.61 -7.02 -11.22
C LYS A 147 -36.32 -6.64 -12.68
N ASN A 148 -35.05 -6.67 -13.09
CA ASN A 148 -34.61 -6.39 -14.45
C ASN A 148 -33.49 -7.37 -14.85
N PRO A 149 -33.80 -8.40 -15.68
CA PRO A 149 -32.80 -9.41 -16.07
C PRO A 149 -31.58 -8.87 -16.82
N LYS A 150 -31.67 -7.64 -17.34
CA LYS A 150 -30.55 -6.96 -18.02
C LYS A 150 -29.88 -5.89 -17.17
N TYR A 151 -30.10 -5.90 -15.85
CA TYR A 151 -29.50 -4.92 -14.96
C TYR A 151 -27.95 -5.01 -15.02
N PRO A 152 -27.25 -3.89 -15.30
CA PRO A 152 -25.81 -3.89 -15.38
C PRO A 152 -25.15 -4.12 -14.01
N CYS A 153 -23.82 -4.22 -13.98
CA CYS A 153 -23.08 -4.35 -12.73
C CYS A 153 -23.40 -3.18 -11.78
N PRO A 154 -23.88 -3.45 -10.56
CA PRO A 154 -24.39 -2.39 -9.68
C PRO A 154 -23.32 -1.48 -9.08
N ILE A 155 -22.02 -1.75 -9.24
CA ILE A 155 -20.94 -0.95 -8.66
C ILE A 155 -19.99 -0.35 -9.70
N SER A 156 -20.03 -0.81 -10.96
CA SER A 156 -19.12 -0.33 -12.01
C SER A 156 -19.79 0.02 -13.33
N SER A 157 -21.12 0.08 -13.35
CA SER A 157 -21.87 0.52 -14.53
C SER A 157 -21.67 2.02 -14.77
N ILE A 158 -21.64 2.47 -16.02
CA ILE A 158 -21.53 3.89 -16.36
C ILE A 158 -22.69 4.72 -15.78
N ALA A 159 -23.90 4.21 -15.84
CA ALA A 159 -25.12 4.97 -15.51
C ALA A 159 -25.89 4.45 -14.29
N ASN A 160 -25.51 3.33 -13.70
CA ASN A 160 -26.30 2.68 -12.66
C ASN A 160 -25.42 2.06 -11.57
N ALA A 161 -24.38 2.74 -11.14
CA ALA A 161 -23.51 2.23 -10.08
C ALA A 161 -23.81 2.91 -8.76
N PHE A 162 -23.80 2.11 -7.71
CA PHE A 162 -23.88 2.56 -6.33
C PHE A 162 -22.48 2.79 -5.78
N PRO A 163 -22.29 3.79 -4.92
CA PRO A 163 -21.04 3.99 -4.20
C PRO A 163 -20.67 2.78 -3.35
N VAL A 164 -19.36 2.58 -3.18
CA VAL A 164 -18.81 1.55 -2.30
C VAL A 164 -18.16 2.23 -1.12
N GLU A 165 -18.58 1.87 0.08
CA GLU A 165 -18.04 2.36 1.33
C GLU A 165 -17.03 1.37 1.90
N ILE A 166 -15.85 1.87 2.25
CA ILE A 166 -14.82 1.12 2.96
C ILE A 166 -14.55 1.82 4.28
N GLU A 167 -14.96 1.22 5.37
CA GLU A 167 -14.72 1.74 6.70
C GLU A 167 -13.48 1.09 7.31
N LYS A 168 -12.51 1.93 7.71
CA LYS A 168 -11.30 1.54 8.43
C LYS A 168 -11.51 1.80 9.92
N LYS A 169 -11.46 0.75 10.73
CA LYS A 169 -11.66 0.81 12.18
C LYS A 169 -10.45 0.29 12.93
N LYS A 170 -10.27 0.79 14.14
CA LYS A 170 -9.36 0.20 15.12
C LYS A 170 -10.12 -0.85 15.93
N ASN A 171 -9.65 -2.08 15.92
CA ASN A 171 -10.18 -3.16 16.76
C ASN A 171 -9.06 -3.69 17.66
N GLY A 172 -8.96 -3.16 18.87
CA GLY A 172 -7.84 -3.42 19.78
C GLY A 172 -6.50 -2.98 19.15
N ALA A 173 -5.57 -3.92 19.01
CA ALA A 173 -4.26 -3.71 18.38
C ALA A 173 -4.29 -3.91 16.84
N LYS A 174 -5.42 -4.30 16.27
CA LYS A 174 -5.55 -4.62 14.83
C LYS A 174 -6.36 -3.56 14.10
N THR A 175 -6.05 -3.36 12.82
CA THR A 175 -6.87 -2.59 11.90
C THR A 175 -7.85 -3.54 11.21
N GLU A 176 -9.13 -3.18 11.23
CA GLU A 176 -10.21 -3.91 10.58
C GLU A 176 -10.84 -3.05 9.48
N TYR A 177 -11.23 -3.69 8.39
CA TYR A 177 -11.92 -3.05 7.28
C TYR A 177 -13.28 -3.70 7.10
N SER A 178 -14.34 -2.88 7.04
CA SER A 178 -15.66 -3.32 6.59
C SER A 178 -15.98 -2.70 5.24
N ILE A 179 -16.62 -3.47 4.38
CA ILE A 179 -16.97 -3.04 3.02
C ILE A 179 -18.47 -3.17 2.85
N ASN A 180 -19.10 -2.10 2.39
CA ASN A 180 -20.53 -2.04 2.10
C ASN A 180 -20.76 -1.41 0.72
N ILE A 181 -21.95 -1.60 0.16
CA ILE A 181 -22.42 -0.90 -1.03
C ILE A 181 -23.60 -0.05 -0.58
N ASP A 182 -23.46 1.25 -0.71
CA ASP A 182 -24.53 2.18 -0.38
C ASP A 182 -25.62 2.14 -1.44
N ASN A 183 -26.59 1.27 -1.21
CA ASN A 183 -27.71 1.08 -2.13
C ASN A 183 -28.96 1.90 -1.77
N GLU A 184 -28.85 2.73 -0.75
CA GLU A 184 -29.88 3.68 -0.29
C GLU A 184 -29.72 5.05 -0.95
N SER A 185 -28.48 5.40 -1.29
CA SER A 185 -28.18 6.59 -2.08
C SER A 185 -28.57 6.42 -3.55
N ASP A 186 -28.66 7.56 -4.25
CA ASP A 186 -28.87 7.57 -5.69
C ASP A 186 -27.72 6.91 -6.45
N VAL A 187 -28.05 6.32 -7.60
CA VAL A 187 -27.02 5.78 -8.49
C VAL A 187 -26.16 6.91 -9.06
N ASP A 188 -24.86 6.70 -9.06
CA ASP A 188 -23.91 7.64 -9.66
C ASP A 188 -23.79 7.40 -11.17
N VAL A 189 -23.83 8.49 -11.95
CA VAL A 189 -23.72 8.50 -13.41
C VAL A 189 -22.43 9.23 -13.77
N LEU A 190 -21.57 8.58 -14.56
CA LEU A 190 -20.33 9.21 -15.04
C LEU A 190 -20.64 10.30 -16.06
N THR A 191 -20.00 11.46 -15.91
CA THR A 191 -20.09 12.56 -16.87
C THR A 191 -19.33 12.25 -18.15
N SER A 192 -19.58 13.02 -19.21
CA SER A 192 -18.82 12.90 -20.47
C SER A 192 -17.33 13.18 -20.30
N GLU A 193 -16.98 14.09 -19.41
CA GLU A 193 -15.60 14.45 -19.07
C GLU A 193 -14.91 13.30 -18.34
N GLU A 194 -15.56 12.71 -17.36
CA GLU A 194 -15.05 11.55 -16.62
C GLU A 194 -14.89 10.31 -17.52
N LEU A 195 -15.82 10.11 -18.47
CA LEU A 195 -15.68 9.05 -19.46
C LEU A 195 -14.49 9.29 -20.38
N THR A 196 -14.28 10.55 -20.80
CA THR A 196 -13.11 10.92 -21.61
C THR A 196 -11.83 10.71 -20.82
N ALA A 197 -11.79 11.10 -19.55
CA ALA A 197 -10.64 10.87 -18.68
C ALA A 197 -10.37 9.37 -18.51
N LEU A 198 -11.41 8.55 -18.33
CA LEU A 198 -11.28 7.10 -18.21
C LEU A 198 -10.71 6.45 -19.50
N LEU A 199 -11.13 6.92 -20.67
CA LEU A 199 -10.63 6.42 -21.96
C LEU A 199 -9.15 6.80 -22.18
N ASN A 200 -8.72 7.93 -21.65
CA ASN A 200 -7.34 8.40 -21.74
C ASN A 200 -6.44 7.91 -20.59
N ALA A 201 -7.02 7.30 -19.56
CA ALA A 201 -6.24 6.78 -18.45
C ALA A 201 -5.36 5.62 -18.92
N PRO A 202 -4.11 5.51 -18.41
CA PRO A 202 -3.25 4.37 -18.72
C PRO A 202 -3.92 3.08 -18.23
N ARG A 203 -3.66 1.97 -18.90
CA ARG A 203 -4.29 0.71 -18.52
C ARG A 203 -3.68 0.19 -17.22
N ILE A 204 -4.52 -0.35 -16.32
CA ILE A 204 -4.05 -0.87 -15.03
C ILE A 204 -2.87 -1.84 -15.17
N PRO A 205 -2.86 -2.81 -16.13
CA PRO A 205 -1.68 -3.66 -16.35
C PRO A 205 -0.40 -2.89 -16.69
N GLU A 206 -0.50 -1.82 -17.47
CA GLU A 206 0.65 -1.00 -17.86
C GLU A 206 1.25 -0.23 -16.68
N VAL A 207 0.40 0.15 -15.73
CA VAL A 207 0.82 0.81 -14.48
C VAL A 207 1.37 -0.20 -13.48
N MET A 208 0.69 -1.35 -13.32
CA MET A 208 0.94 -2.28 -12.22
C MET A 208 1.94 -3.39 -12.55
N TYR A 209 2.08 -3.78 -13.81
CA TYR A 209 2.93 -4.90 -14.22
C TYR A 209 4.23 -4.41 -14.84
N ARG A 210 4.93 -3.58 -14.08
CA ARG A 210 6.21 -3.04 -14.49
C ARG A 210 7.33 -3.86 -13.85
N TYR A 211 8.22 -4.42 -14.69
CA TYR A 211 9.41 -5.13 -14.26
C TYR A 211 10.59 -4.63 -15.09
N THR A 212 11.55 -3.97 -14.46
CA THR A 212 12.70 -3.32 -15.09
C THR A 212 14.00 -3.89 -14.51
N ARG A 213 15.14 -3.46 -15.03
CA ARG A 213 16.45 -3.80 -14.47
C ARG A 213 16.57 -3.40 -13.00
N PHE A 214 15.97 -2.28 -12.59
CA PHE A 214 15.89 -1.87 -11.18
C PHE A 214 15.25 -2.97 -10.32
N HIS A 215 14.11 -3.52 -10.74
CA HIS A 215 13.41 -4.59 -10.01
C HIS A 215 14.22 -5.89 -10.01
N PHE A 216 14.88 -6.21 -11.11
CA PHE A 216 15.76 -7.37 -11.21
C PHE A 216 16.92 -7.28 -10.22
N GLU A 217 17.65 -6.16 -10.19
CA GLU A 217 18.78 -5.96 -9.29
C GLU A 217 18.35 -5.96 -7.82
N ALA A 218 17.23 -5.28 -7.49
CA ALA A 218 16.65 -5.29 -6.15
C ALA A 218 16.27 -6.73 -5.73
N THR A 219 15.69 -7.52 -6.65
CA THR A 219 15.33 -8.92 -6.39
C THR A 219 16.55 -9.77 -6.08
N LEU A 220 17.65 -9.61 -6.80
CA LEU A 220 18.89 -10.36 -6.53
C LEU A 220 19.44 -10.08 -5.12
N ILE A 221 19.42 -8.82 -4.71
CA ILE A 221 19.87 -8.44 -3.36
C ILE A 221 18.94 -9.02 -2.30
N TYR A 222 17.63 -8.89 -2.50
CA TYR A 222 16.62 -9.44 -1.60
C TYR A 222 16.76 -10.95 -1.40
N LEU A 223 16.93 -11.70 -2.50
CA LEU A 223 17.05 -13.17 -2.43
C LEU A 223 18.34 -13.63 -1.77
N LYS A 224 19.46 -12.90 -1.95
CA LYS A 224 20.69 -13.15 -1.19
C LYS A 224 20.48 -12.93 0.30
N GLN A 225 19.78 -11.88 0.71
CA GLN A 225 19.44 -11.65 2.11
C GLN A 225 18.48 -12.72 2.66
N CYS A 226 17.61 -13.29 1.82
CA CYS A 226 16.80 -14.45 2.21
C CYS A 226 17.66 -15.69 2.45
N ASP A 227 18.67 -15.98 1.63
CA ASP A 227 19.61 -17.08 1.86
C ASP A 227 20.33 -16.91 3.22
N GLU A 228 20.83 -15.71 3.50
CA GLU A 228 21.48 -15.38 4.79
C GLU A 228 20.49 -15.52 5.96
N GLN A 229 19.27 -15.04 5.82
CA GLN A 229 18.24 -15.08 6.87
C GLN A 229 17.76 -16.50 7.19
N PHE A 230 17.69 -17.36 6.19
CA PHE A 230 17.15 -18.71 6.33
C PHE A 230 18.23 -19.78 6.38
N ASP A 231 19.51 -19.41 6.36
CA ASP A 231 20.67 -20.29 6.30
C ASP A 231 20.57 -21.29 5.13
N LEU A 232 20.21 -20.76 3.96
CA LEU A 232 20.10 -21.51 2.71
C LEU A 232 21.20 -21.06 1.72
N LYS A 233 21.37 -21.83 0.65
CA LYS A 233 22.31 -21.54 -0.45
C LYS A 233 21.66 -21.64 -1.81
N VAL A 234 20.41 -21.24 -1.91
CA VAL A 234 19.63 -21.34 -3.15
C VAL A 234 20.21 -20.49 -4.26
N MET A 235 20.75 -19.32 -3.92
CA MET A 235 21.40 -18.44 -4.92
C MET A 235 22.66 -19.04 -5.54
N GLU A 236 23.26 -20.07 -4.92
CA GLU A 236 24.42 -20.80 -5.43
C GLU A 236 24.04 -22.00 -6.32
N MET A 237 22.77 -22.42 -6.33
CA MET A 237 22.28 -23.54 -7.12
C MET A 237 22.32 -23.24 -8.61
N ASP A 238 22.63 -24.23 -9.43
CA ASP A 238 22.76 -24.05 -10.89
C ASP A 238 21.42 -23.64 -11.52
N GLU A 239 20.30 -24.22 -11.09
CA GLU A 239 18.97 -23.86 -11.56
C GLU A 239 18.62 -22.39 -11.28
N MET A 240 19.07 -21.84 -10.13
CA MET A 240 18.86 -20.44 -9.81
C MET A 240 19.76 -19.52 -10.67
N LYS A 241 21.01 -19.92 -10.90
CA LYS A 241 21.93 -19.19 -11.79
C LYS A 241 21.41 -19.16 -13.24
N GLU A 242 20.92 -20.30 -13.75
CA GLU A 242 20.29 -20.35 -15.06
C GLU A 242 19.05 -19.44 -15.16
N ALA A 243 18.22 -19.41 -14.13
CA ALA A 243 17.06 -18.51 -14.08
C ALA A 243 17.49 -17.04 -14.10
N ILE A 244 18.53 -16.67 -13.35
CA ILE A 244 19.10 -15.31 -13.32
C ILE A 244 19.59 -14.90 -14.71
N GLU A 245 20.40 -15.71 -15.36
CA GLU A 245 20.94 -15.41 -16.70
C GLU A 245 19.82 -15.38 -17.76
N SER A 246 18.82 -16.27 -17.65
CA SER A 246 17.66 -16.28 -18.54
C SER A 246 16.87 -14.98 -18.44
N LEU A 247 16.49 -14.56 -17.22
CA LEU A 247 15.73 -13.30 -17.03
C LEU A 247 16.56 -12.07 -17.43
N LYS A 248 17.85 -12.07 -17.12
CA LYS A 248 18.76 -10.99 -17.52
C LYS A 248 18.84 -10.83 -19.03
N ALA A 249 18.82 -11.93 -19.78
CA ALA A 249 18.80 -11.92 -21.24
C ALA A 249 17.47 -11.46 -21.84
N GLU A 250 16.37 -11.62 -21.10
CA GLU A 250 15.04 -11.16 -21.50
C GLU A 250 14.84 -9.65 -21.27
N LEU A 251 15.60 -9.03 -20.33
CA LEU A 251 15.48 -7.60 -20.04
C LEU A 251 15.90 -6.74 -21.24
N PRO A 252 15.21 -5.62 -21.51
CA PRO A 252 15.57 -4.70 -22.58
C PRO A 252 17.00 -4.17 -22.42
N ALA A 253 17.77 -4.15 -23.52
CA ALA A 253 19.16 -3.69 -23.50
C ALA A 253 19.28 -2.17 -23.25
N ASP A 254 18.25 -1.42 -23.60
CA ASP A 254 18.11 0.02 -23.41
C ASP A 254 17.60 0.42 -22.02
N ASP A 255 17.23 -0.54 -21.18
CA ASP A 255 16.85 -0.27 -19.80
C ASP A 255 18.08 0.10 -18.97
N THR A 256 18.23 1.40 -18.72
CA THR A 256 19.31 1.98 -17.91
C THR A 256 18.96 2.10 -16.45
N SER A 257 17.78 1.63 -16.02
CA SER A 257 17.37 1.66 -14.62
C SER A 257 18.29 0.78 -13.78
N SER A 258 18.72 1.27 -12.60
CA SER A 258 19.56 0.51 -11.67
C SER A 258 19.09 0.69 -10.25
N PHE A 259 19.17 -0.36 -9.46
CA PHE A 259 18.89 -0.30 -8.03
C PHE A 259 20.09 0.31 -7.29
N SER A 260 19.81 1.29 -6.44
CA SER A 260 20.77 1.89 -5.52
C SER A 260 20.10 2.15 -4.19
N PHE A 261 20.80 1.89 -3.09
CA PHE A 261 20.28 2.17 -1.74
C PHE A 261 20.13 3.67 -1.46
N ASP A 262 20.82 4.53 -2.18
CA ASP A 262 20.78 5.98 -2.00
C ASP A 262 19.61 6.63 -2.74
N LYS A 263 19.04 5.92 -3.72
CA LYS A 263 17.78 6.34 -4.32
C LYS A 263 16.67 5.90 -3.38
N LYS A 264 15.95 6.87 -2.77
CA LYS A 264 14.67 6.61 -2.09
C LYS A 264 13.87 5.68 -2.98
N GLY A 265 13.38 4.59 -2.40
CA GLY A 265 12.65 3.55 -3.13
C GLY A 265 11.67 4.17 -4.11
N ASP A 266 11.63 3.57 -5.30
CA ASP A 266 10.65 3.92 -6.34
C ASP A 266 9.25 3.76 -5.72
N ASP A 267 8.75 4.85 -5.14
CA ASP A 267 7.34 5.01 -4.85
C ASP A 267 6.67 5.07 -6.22
N SER A 268 6.39 3.88 -6.76
CA SER A 268 5.83 3.66 -8.10
C SER A 268 4.39 4.17 -8.24
N ASP A 269 3.97 5.09 -7.39
CA ASP A 269 2.72 5.83 -7.49
C ASP A 269 2.91 7.31 -7.85
N LYS A 270 4.16 7.74 -8.11
CA LYS A 270 4.40 9.07 -8.69
C LYS A 270 5.21 8.91 -9.96
N ASP A 271 4.55 8.97 -11.10
CA ASP A 271 5.14 9.35 -12.39
C ASP A 271 5.83 10.71 -12.21
N ASN A 272 7.10 10.68 -11.78
CA ASN A 272 8.02 11.78 -11.95
C ASN A 272 9.37 11.22 -12.39
N ALA A 273 9.45 10.95 -13.68
CA ALA A 273 10.71 11.00 -14.39
C ALA A 273 11.24 12.44 -14.30
N ASN A 274 12.28 12.61 -13.52
CA ASN A 274 13.13 13.77 -13.26
C ASN A 274 12.93 14.30 -11.85
N GLY A 275 13.70 13.96 -10.91
CA GLY A 275 14.04 14.63 -9.66
C GLY A 275 13.27 15.89 -9.20
N VAL A 276 12.03 16.07 -9.66
CA VAL A 276 11.16 17.22 -9.41
C VAL A 276 10.55 17.05 -8.04
N ILE A 277 10.95 17.91 -7.12
CA ILE A 277 10.33 18.04 -5.81
C ILE A 277 8.93 18.61 -6.02
N THR A 278 7.90 18.00 -5.47
CA THR A 278 6.52 18.50 -5.50
C THR A 278 6.14 19.11 -4.17
N ILE A 279 5.19 20.05 -4.18
CA ILE A 279 4.71 20.69 -2.95
C ILE A 279 4.10 19.64 -2.00
N ASP A 280 3.34 18.68 -2.51
CA ASP A 280 2.76 17.61 -1.70
C ASP A 280 3.83 16.78 -0.98
N SER A 281 4.96 16.49 -1.66
CA SER A 281 6.07 15.77 -1.04
C SER A 281 6.75 16.55 0.10
N LEU A 282 6.72 17.87 0.03
CA LEU A 282 7.25 18.74 1.08
C LEU A 282 6.30 18.78 2.29
N PHE A 283 4.99 18.82 2.06
CA PHE A 283 4.00 18.71 3.14
C PHE A 283 4.05 17.33 3.81
N ASP A 284 4.12 16.25 3.04
CA ASP A 284 4.27 14.88 3.58
C ASP A 284 5.50 14.77 4.52
N MET A 285 6.63 15.36 4.10
CA MET A 285 7.84 15.39 4.92
C MET A 285 7.69 16.24 6.18
N TYR A 286 6.96 17.35 6.09
CA TYR A 286 6.68 18.20 7.25
C TYR A 286 5.77 17.49 8.26
N ASP A 287 4.72 16.83 7.80
CA ASP A 287 3.81 16.06 8.65
C ASP A 287 4.54 14.92 9.36
N GLU A 288 5.43 14.20 8.66
CA GLU A 288 6.28 13.18 9.29
C GLU A 288 7.17 13.75 10.41
N LEU A 289 7.70 14.96 10.23
CA LEU A 289 8.47 15.64 11.26
C LEU A 289 7.62 15.97 12.48
N GLN A 290 6.40 16.46 12.27
CA GLN A 290 5.46 16.79 13.36
C GLN A 290 5.04 15.51 14.11
N GLU A 291 4.74 14.42 13.40
CA GLU A 291 4.41 13.13 14.02
C GLU A 291 5.53 12.55 14.89
N LYS A 292 6.78 12.79 14.49
CA LYS A 292 7.97 12.39 15.25
C LYS A 292 8.33 13.36 16.39
N GLY A 293 7.62 14.48 16.53
CA GLY A 293 7.92 15.53 17.51
C GLY A 293 9.25 16.23 17.25
N LEU A 294 9.72 16.23 15.99
CA LEU A 294 10.95 16.88 15.55
C LEU A 294 10.65 18.35 15.15
N ASN A 295 11.68 19.18 15.13
CA ASN A 295 11.52 20.60 14.80
C ASN A 295 12.55 21.04 13.72
N ASP A 296 12.45 22.26 13.25
CA ASP A 296 13.30 22.83 12.19
C ASP A 296 14.80 22.82 12.49
N LYS A 297 15.21 22.63 13.75
CA LYS A 297 16.62 22.60 14.19
C LYS A 297 17.21 21.19 14.17
N THR A 298 16.39 20.16 14.00
CA THR A 298 16.86 18.77 13.86
C THR A 298 17.50 18.58 12.48
N GLU A 299 18.24 17.49 12.31
CA GLU A 299 18.89 17.15 11.04
C GLU A 299 17.83 16.96 9.94
N GLU A 300 16.74 16.27 10.24
CA GLU A 300 15.62 16.05 9.34
C GLU A 300 14.87 17.36 9.02
N GLY A 301 14.71 18.26 9.99
CA GLY A 301 14.13 19.59 9.77
C GLY A 301 14.99 20.47 8.85
N GLN A 302 16.31 20.36 8.92
CA GLN A 302 17.23 21.04 8.02
C GLN A 302 17.25 20.39 6.61
N GLU A 303 17.09 19.08 6.53
CA GLU A 303 16.91 18.38 5.23
C GLU A 303 15.66 18.87 4.51
N LEU A 304 14.51 18.92 5.20
CA LEU A 304 13.28 19.49 4.66
C LEU A 304 13.50 20.93 4.18
N ARG A 305 14.18 21.76 4.98
CA ARG A 305 14.48 23.14 4.60
C ARG A 305 15.34 23.23 3.33
N GLY A 306 16.26 22.29 3.14
CA GLY A 306 17.05 22.16 1.90
C GLY A 306 16.15 21.88 0.70
N LYS A 307 15.23 20.96 0.82
CA LYS A 307 14.28 20.61 -0.26
C LYS A 307 13.27 21.70 -0.57
N ILE A 308 12.80 22.42 0.45
CA ILE A 308 11.97 23.62 0.25
C ILE A 308 12.72 24.66 -0.60
N ARG A 309 14.03 24.86 -0.33
CA ARG A 309 14.84 25.78 -1.13
C ARG A 309 14.97 25.31 -2.57
N GLU A 310 15.28 24.03 -2.79
CA GLU A 310 15.36 23.44 -4.13
C GLU A 310 14.05 23.60 -4.90
N PHE A 311 12.91 23.41 -4.23
CA PHE A 311 11.59 23.60 -4.82
C PHE A 311 11.33 25.06 -5.23
N ILE A 312 11.63 26.02 -4.35
CA ILE A 312 11.51 27.47 -4.63
C ILE A 312 12.35 27.86 -5.85
N GLU A 313 13.57 27.34 -5.96
CA GLU A 313 14.47 27.59 -7.10
C GLU A 313 13.95 26.91 -8.38
N GLN A 314 13.45 25.68 -8.28
CA GLN A 314 12.89 24.91 -9.40
C GLN A 314 11.67 25.60 -10.00
N GLU A 315 10.72 26.00 -9.17
CA GLU A 315 9.48 26.68 -9.58
C GLU A 315 9.66 28.18 -9.79
N LYS A 316 10.87 28.71 -9.55
CA LYS A 316 11.22 30.14 -9.67
C LYS A 316 10.28 31.05 -8.88
N LEU A 317 9.92 30.60 -7.65
CA LEU A 317 9.06 31.36 -6.78
C LEU A 317 9.83 32.51 -6.14
N GLU A 318 9.21 33.70 -6.08
CA GLU A 318 9.82 34.90 -5.46
C GLU A 318 9.61 34.90 -3.93
N ILE A 319 10.02 33.80 -3.25
CA ILE A 319 9.90 33.63 -1.81
C ILE A 319 11.28 33.83 -1.16
N ARG A 320 11.38 34.76 -0.21
CA ARG A 320 12.62 35.03 0.52
C ARG A 320 12.71 34.17 1.79
N MET A 321 13.67 33.27 1.82
CA MET A 321 13.98 32.50 3.01
C MET A 321 14.84 33.28 3.99
N THR A 322 14.34 33.53 5.20
CA THR A 322 15.08 34.18 6.29
C THR A 322 15.45 33.18 7.39
N ARG A 323 16.31 33.59 8.35
CA ARG A 323 16.66 32.73 9.50
C ARG A 323 15.51 32.55 10.49
N THR A 324 14.54 33.43 10.48
CA THR A 324 13.36 33.44 11.36
C THR A 324 12.17 32.72 10.75
N THR A 325 12.15 32.51 9.43
CA THR A 325 11.04 31.81 8.75
C THR A 325 11.11 30.30 9.02
N THR A 326 10.08 29.72 9.61
CA THR A 326 9.99 28.29 9.89
C THR A 326 9.67 27.48 8.62
N ASN A 327 9.86 26.16 8.63
CA ASN A 327 9.47 25.29 7.51
C ASN A 327 7.96 25.37 7.25
N ALA A 328 7.12 25.43 8.31
CA ALA A 328 5.68 25.63 8.16
C ALA A 328 5.36 26.92 7.39
N MET A 329 5.90 28.05 7.84
CA MET A 329 5.68 29.34 7.18
C MET A 329 6.15 29.34 5.71
N LEU A 330 7.23 28.64 5.40
CA LEU A 330 7.70 28.54 4.02
C LEU A 330 6.75 27.72 3.15
N LEU A 331 6.19 26.63 3.69
CA LEU A 331 5.20 25.81 2.98
C LEU A 331 3.91 26.59 2.74
N ASP A 332 3.41 27.31 3.76
CA ASP A 332 2.23 28.17 3.62
C ASP A 332 2.46 29.27 2.57
N MET A 333 3.62 29.91 2.58
CA MET A 333 3.97 30.94 1.57
C MET A 333 4.06 30.35 0.14
N ILE A 334 4.56 29.13 0.00
CA ILE A 334 4.62 28.45 -1.29
C ILE A 334 3.19 28.15 -1.78
N GLU A 335 2.34 27.64 -0.90
CA GLU A 335 0.95 27.33 -1.24
C GLU A 335 0.19 28.60 -1.67
N ASP A 336 0.32 29.70 -0.92
CA ASP A 336 -0.29 30.98 -1.25
C ASP A 336 0.15 31.49 -2.62
N VAL A 337 1.44 31.42 -2.94
CA VAL A 337 1.97 31.87 -4.24
C VAL A 337 1.47 31.00 -5.39
N LEU A 338 1.39 29.68 -5.20
CA LEU A 338 0.87 28.73 -6.20
C LEU A 338 -0.64 28.90 -6.45
N GLN A 339 -1.39 29.36 -5.42
CA GLN A 339 -2.81 29.69 -5.55
C GLN A 339 -3.07 31.09 -6.14
N GLY A 340 -2.01 31.82 -6.54
CA GLY A 340 -2.10 33.13 -7.16
C GLY A 340 -2.11 34.31 -6.20
N GLY A 341 -1.75 34.06 -4.93
CA GLY A 341 -1.50 35.08 -3.93
C GLY A 341 -0.17 35.81 -4.17
N SER A 342 -0.09 37.09 -3.80
CA SER A 342 1.19 37.81 -3.78
C SER A 342 1.90 37.49 -2.45
N PRO A 343 3.22 37.22 -2.45
CA PRO A 343 3.94 36.96 -1.22
C PRO A 343 3.88 38.17 -0.27
N GLN A 344 3.15 38.03 0.83
CA GLN A 344 3.16 39.04 1.89
C GLN A 344 4.49 38.90 2.65
N ASN A 345 5.44 39.77 2.29
CA ASN A 345 6.65 40.03 3.10
C ASN A 345 6.28 40.98 4.25
N GLU A 346 5.48 40.55 5.20
CA GLU A 346 5.35 41.25 6.46
C GLU A 346 6.58 40.92 7.31
N GLU A 347 7.48 41.91 7.45
CA GLU A 347 8.50 41.88 8.51
C GLU A 347 7.74 41.88 9.86
N PRO A 348 7.98 40.91 10.76
CA PRO A 348 7.46 41.04 12.11
C PRO A 348 8.14 42.23 12.78
N GLU A 349 7.36 43.25 13.12
CA GLU A 349 7.77 44.32 14.00
C GLU A 349 8.35 43.71 15.28
N ALA A 350 9.58 44.09 15.59
CA ALA A 350 10.26 43.69 16.81
C ALA A 350 9.54 44.31 18.00
N GLU A 351 8.68 43.54 18.65
CA GLU A 351 8.23 43.85 19.99
C GLU A 351 9.42 43.77 20.94
N SER A 352 9.78 44.92 21.45
CA SER A 352 10.77 45.17 22.49
C SER A 352 10.42 44.35 23.73
N ALA A 353 11.26 43.39 24.04
CA ALA A 353 11.21 42.67 25.30
C ALA A 353 11.64 43.59 26.43
N GLU A 354 10.69 44.01 27.26
CA GLU A 354 10.95 44.44 28.64
C GLU A 354 11.31 43.21 29.48
N GLU A 355 12.49 43.28 30.08
CA GLU A 355 12.92 42.38 31.15
C GLU A 355 12.03 42.62 32.40
N PRO A 356 11.58 41.57 33.07
CA PRO A 356 11.23 41.70 34.45
C PRO A 356 12.35 41.17 35.34
N GLU A 357 12.70 42.07 36.27
CA GLU A 357 13.66 41.90 37.37
C GLU A 357 13.39 40.64 38.23
N GLU A 358 14.51 40.14 38.73
CA GLU A 358 14.60 39.12 39.78
C GLU A 358 13.91 39.63 41.08
N GLU A 359 13.00 38.86 41.63
CA GLU A 359 12.75 38.83 43.05
C GLU A 359 12.89 37.41 43.60
N LYS A 360 13.92 37.30 44.44
CA LYS A 360 14.14 36.21 45.39
C LYS A 360 13.09 36.31 46.49
N GLU A 361 12.41 35.25 46.81
CA GLU A 361 12.07 34.95 48.20
C GLU A 361 12.05 33.43 48.47
N GLU A 362 12.78 33.14 49.52
CA GLU A 362 12.95 31.90 50.25
C GLU A 362 11.64 31.53 50.97
N SER A 363 11.37 30.24 51.09
CA SER A 363 11.18 29.57 52.37
C SER A 363 10.21 28.40 52.31
N LYS A 364 10.77 27.22 52.63
CA LYS A 364 10.32 26.24 53.63
C LYS A 364 8.85 25.75 53.58
N GLU A 365 8.59 24.50 53.52
CA GLU A 365 8.68 23.39 54.46
C GLU A 365 7.94 22.17 53.89
N GLU A 366 8.59 21.01 53.94
CA GLU A 366 7.97 19.69 54.00
C GLU A 366 7.29 19.52 55.41
N PRO A 367 6.53 18.44 55.74
CA PRO A 367 6.46 17.11 55.15
C PRO A 367 5.10 16.34 55.25
N ALA A 368 5.10 15.15 54.72
CA ALA A 368 4.42 13.93 55.20
C ALA A 368 2.91 13.78 54.90
N SER A 369 2.47 12.73 54.25
CA SER A 369 2.40 11.36 54.73
C SER A 369 1.76 10.44 53.68
N GLU A 370 2.39 9.31 53.48
CA GLU A 370 1.75 8.06 53.03
C GLU A 370 0.67 7.60 54.02
N PRO A 371 -0.29 6.78 53.61
CA PRO A 371 -0.07 5.35 53.70
C PRO A 371 -0.66 4.48 52.57
N GLU A 372 0.06 3.48 52.15
CA GLU A 372 -0.43 2.17 51.76
C GLU A 372 -0.88 1.36 53.01
N PRO A 373 -1.36 0.12 52.91
CA PRO A 373 -2.08 -0.68 51.91
C PRO A 373 -3.34 -1.40 52.46
N GLU A 374 -4.15 -2.03 51.63
CA GLU A 374 -4.93 -3.24 51.99
C GLU A 374 -5.26 -4.02 50.74
N THR A 375 -4.57 -5.13 50.55
CA THR A 375 -4.91 -6.57 50.67
C THR A 375 -6.20 -7.04 50.02
N GLU A 376 -5.97 -8.00 49.15
CA GLU A 376 -6.86 -8.96 48.48
C GLU A 376 -7.96 -9.58 49.39
N PRO A 377 -8.96 -10.26 48.78
CA PRO A 377 -8.77 -11.73 48.66
C PRO A 377 -9.23 -12.36 47.32
N GLU A 378 -8.49 -13.44 47.02
CA GLU A 378 -8.82 -14.52 46.12
C GLU A 378 -10.17 -15.14 46.45
N GLU A 379 -10.94 -15.52 45.42
CA GLU A 379 -11.84 -16.65 45.48
C GLU A 379 -11.75 -17.51 44.23
N ASP A 380 -11.19 -18.66 44.48
CA ASP A 380 -11.26 -19.91 43.73
C ASP A 380 -12.72 -20.32 43.53
N LEU A 381 -13.09 -20.73 42.35
CA LEU A 381 -14.11 -21.74 42.16
C LEU A 381 -13.87 -22.54 40.86
N ARG A 382 -13.42 -23.73 41.15
CA ARG A 382 -13.29 -24.90 40.25
C ARG A 382 -14.67 -25.39 39.77
N THR A 383 -14.57 -26.03 38.59
CA THR A 383 -15.34 -27.20 38.11
C THR A 383 -16.77 -27.00 37.62
N THR A 384 -16.98 -27.30 36.38
CA THR A 384 -17.60 -28.57 35.97
C THR A 384 -17.43 -28.83 34.47
N ARG A 385 -16.86 -29.99 34.17
CA ARG A 385 -17.00 -30.70 32.90
C ARG A 385 -18.47 -31.01 32.63
N ASN A 386 -18.91 -30.85 31.40
CA ASN A 386 -19.88 -31.75 30.80
C ASN A 386 -19.51 -32.05 29.38
N ASP A 387 -19.12 -33.27 29.14
CA ASP A 387 -19.19 -33.99 27.90
C ASP A 387 -20.64 -34.00 27.43
N ASP A 388 -20.86 -33.65 26.17
CA ASP A 388 -21.91 -34.25 25.37
C ASP A 388 -21.55 -34.26 23.89
N THR A 389 -21.16 -35.44 23.47
CA THR A 389 -21.06 -35.91 22.10
C THR A 389 -22.41 -35.80 21.41
N ASN A 390 -22.44 -35.16 20.24
CA ASN A 390 -23.33 -35.55 19.15
C ASN A 390 -22.89 -34.95 17.82
N GLU A 391 -22.12 -35.72 17.07
CA GLU A 391 -21.97 -35.53 15.62
C GLU A 391 -23.12 -36.26 14.92
N PRO A 392 -23.67 -35.66 13.84
CA PRO A 392 -24.27 -36.47 12.79
C PRO A 392 -23.36 -36.47 11.56
N ALA A 393 -22.91 -37.66 11.22
CA ALA A 393 -22.24 -38.02 9.99
C ALA A 393 -23.05 -37.60 8.74
N ILE A 394 -22.51 -36.73 7.91
CA ILE A 394 -23.03 -36.48 6.57
C ILE A 394 -22.24 -37.36 5.58
N GLN A 395 -22.92 -38.40 5.11
CA GLN A 395 -22.48 -39.27 4.03
C GLN A 395 -22.20 -38.47 2.74
N ARG A 396 -20.96 -38.56 2.26
CA ARG A 396 -20.58 -38.15 0.93
C ARG A 396 -20.96 -39.24 -0.07
N GLU A 397 -22.06 -39.09 -0.77
CA GLU A 397 -22.34 -39.86 -1.99
C GLU A 397 -21.40 -39.45 -3.13
N ARG A 398 -20.53 -40.36 -3.50
CA ARG A 398 -19.78 -40.30 -4.77
C ARG A 398 -20.68 -40.70 -5.91
N ARG A 399 -21.13 -39.75 -6.73
CA ARG A 399 -21.72 -40.06 -8.03
C ARG A 399 -20.62 -40.16 -9.08
N SER A 400 -20.30 -41.40 -9.46
CA SER A 400 -19.51 -41.73 -10.64
C SER A 400 -20.34 -41.47 -11.90
N ALA A 401 -19.91 -40.52 -12.73
CA ALA A 401 -20.47 -40.31 -14.04
C ALA A 401 -19.98 -41.41 -15.00
N ARG A 402 -20.88 -42.26 -15.42
CA ARG A 402 -20.70 -43.28 -16.47
C ARG A 402 -20.70 -42.58 -17.83
N MET A 403 -19.56 -42.61 -18.55
CA MET A 403 -19.49 -42.29 -19.98
C MET A 403 -20.25 -43.33 -20.80
N VAL A 404 -21.26 -42.90 -21.50
CA VAL A 404 -21.89 -43.71 -22.53
C VAL A 404 -21.32 -43.24 -23.89
N ARG A 405 -20.48 -44.10 -24.47
CA ARG A 405 -20.09 -44.04 -25.89
C ARG A 405 -21.32 -44.44 -26.70
N ARG A 406 -21.78 -43.61 -27.62
CA ARG A 406 -22.58 -44.00 -28.75
C ARG A 406 -21.69 -44.08 -29.98
N ARG A 407 -21.64 -45.31 -30.53
CA ARG A 407 -21.16 -45.66 -31.87
C ARG A 407 -22.35 -45.55 -32.83
N ASP A 408 -22.06 -45.03 -33.99
CA ASP A 408 -22.54 -45.30 -35.35
C ASP A 408 -24.01 -45.54 -35.62
N ARG A 409 -24.61 -44.65 -36.40
CA ARG A 409 -24.93 -44.93 -37.80
C ARG A 409 -25.29 -43.67 -38.52
#